data_9b95d1072253c702a5ea923a2ed67793
#
_entry.id   9b95d1072253c702a5ea923a2ed67793
#
_cell.length_a   1.000
_cell.length_b   1.000
_cell.length_c   1.000
_cell.angle_alpha   90.00
_cell.angle_beta   90.00
_cell.angle_gamma   90.00
#
_symmetry.space_group_name_H-M   'P 1'
#
loop_
_entity.id
_entity.type
_entity.pdbx_description
1 polymer ?
#
loop_
_entity_poly.entity_id
_entity_poly.type
_entity_poly.pdbx_seq_one_letter_code
_entity_poly.pdbx_strand_id
1 'polypeptide(L)'
;DHAYHGRTSLTMAMNFKAHPYATGFGPLPGSVNHAPMSYPFRDPEGLTGEQAAARAITYLEKRVGATQLAALFIEPIQGEAGFIVPAPGFLRTLGAWCTENGIVMVADEVQSGMARTGKWFASQWEEGFEPDLVTVAKGIAGGMPLSGVVGRAEIMDAAHAGGLGGTFGGSPTALAAAVAVMEQFETGNWLERATEIGQLISLRLNEMKTKFPRSGEVRGVGAMQAVECVEPGT
;
A
#
# COMPACT_ATOMS: atom_id res chain seq x y z
N ASP A 1 2.89 9.73 -5.12
CA ASP A 1 3.79 10.34 -4.12
C ASP A 1 3.75 9.54 -2.82
N HIS A 2 4.74 9.73 -1.96
CA HIS A 2 4.91 9.10 -0.64
C HIS A 2 5.09 7.57 -0.64
N ALA A 3 5.09 6.89 -1.78
CA ALA A 3 5.15 5.45 -1.90
C ALA A 3 6.51 4.83 -1.53
N TYR A 4 6.46 3.55 -1.09
CA TYR A 4 7.62 2.70 -0.93
C TYR A 4 7.32 1.28 -1.43
N HIS A 5 8.04 0.82 -2.48
CA HIS A 5 7.80 -0.46 -3.13
C HIS A 5 9.01 -1.41 -3.12
N GLY A 6 10.10 -1.04 -2.45
CA GLY A 6 11.24 -1.93 -2.30
C GLY A 6 12.59 -1.34 -2.70
N ARG A 7 13.60 -2.22 -2.89
CA ARG A 7 15.00 -1.82 -3.09
C ARG A 7 15.66 -2.42 -4.34
N THR A 8 14.89 -3.01 -5.25
CA THR A 8 15.39 -3.33 -6.59
C THR A 8 15.42 -2.07 -7.45
N SER A 9 16.15 -2.08 -8.56
CA SER A 9 16.31 -0.91 -9.40
C SER A 9 14.97 -0.28 -9.82
N LEU A 10 14.00 -1.10 -10.27
CA LEU A 10 12.68 -0.61 -10.64
C LEU A 10 11.88 -0.12 -9.42
N THR A 11 11.87 -0.88 -8.33
CA THR A 11 11.10 -0.48 -7.13
C THR A 11 11.71 0.74 -6.43
N MET A 12 13.04 0.94 -6.51
CA MET A 12 13.66 2.19 -6.07
C MET A 12 13.19 3.39 -6.91
N ALA A 13 13.01 3.22 -8.22
CA ALA A 13 12.44 4.27 -9.06
C ALA A 13 11.00 4.63 -8.67
N MET A 14 10.24 3.65 -8.15
CA MET A 14 8.86 3.84 -7.68
C MET A 14 8.77 4.50 -6.29
N ASN A 15 9.85 4.48 -5.50
CA ASN A 15 9.85 5.09 -4.18
C ASN A 15 9.89 6.62 -4.27
N PHE A 16 9.10 7.28 -3.43
CA PHE A 16 9.05 8.74 -3.41
C PHE A 16 10.29 9.38 -2.77
N LYS A 17 10.77 8.81 -1.66
CA LYS A 17 11.92 9.37 -0.92
C LYS A 17 13.25 8.95 -1.57
N ALA A 18 14.04 9.92 -2.04
CA ALA A 18 15.40 9.65 -2.48
C ALA A 18 16.28 9.15 -1.32
N HIS A 19 16.28 9.85 -0.18
CA HIS A 19 17.00 9.41 1.01
C HIS A 19 16.03 8.74 2.00
N PRO A 20 16.35 7.56 2.57
CA PRO A 20 17.61 6.80 2.41
C PRO A 20 17.57 5.74 1.27
N TYR A 21 16.54 5.72 0.41
CA TYR A 21 16.25 4.55 -0.42
C TYR A 21 17.03 4.50 -1.74
N ALA A 22 17.18 5.64 -2.43
CA ALA A 22 17.77 5.72 -3.75
C ALA A 22 19.08 6.53 -3.81
N THR A 23 19.46 7.21 -2.71
CA THR A 23 20.70 8.01 -2.66
C THR A 23 21.94 7.13 -2.90
N GLY A 24 22.74 7.51 -3.89
CA GLY A 24 23.95 6.77 -4.28
C GLY A 24 23.70 5.63 -5.27
N PHE A 25 22.47 5.41 -5.67
CA PHE A 25 22.07 4.47 -6.72
C PHE A 25 21.60 5.22 -7.97
N GLY A 26 21.92 4.71 -9.13
CA GLY A 26 21.43 5.28 -10.37
C GLY A 26 22.35 4.97 -11.57
N PRO A 27 21.89 5.25 -12.78
CA PRO A 27 20.55 5.76 -13.12
C PRO A 27 19.45 4.74 -12.85
N LEU A 28 18.30 5.21 -12.40
CA LEU A 28 17.10 4.40 -12.19
C LEU A 28 16.26 4.34 -13.48
N PRO A 29 15.40 3.31 -13.67
CA PRO A 29 14.50 3.24 -14.82
C PRO A 29 13.63 4.50 -14.97
N GLY A 30 13.63 5.10 -16.16
CA GLY A 30 12.91 6.34 -16.45
C GLY A 30 11.42 6.18 -16.79
N SER A 31 10.91 4.95 -16.81
CA SER A 31 9.51 4.64 -17.17
C SER A 31 8.53 4.76 -15.98
N VAL A 32 8.96 5.30 -14.85
CA VAL A 32 8.16 5.48 -13.66
C VAL A 32 7.76 6.95 -13.51
N ASN A 33 6.49 7.18 -13.20
CA ASN A 33 5.94 8.49 -12.92
C ASN A 33 5.24 8.48 -11.56
N HIS A 34 5.46 9.50 -10.74
CA HIS A 34 4.79 9.65 -9.46
C HIS A 34 3.59 10.58 -9.59
N ALA A 35 2.45 10.18 -9.07
CA ALA A 35 1.23 10.98 -9.04
C ALA A 35 0.91 11.44 -7.60
N PRO A 36 0.18 12.56 -7.43
CA PRO A 36 -0.28 12.99 -6.12
C PRO A 36 -1.14 11.91 -5.44
N MET A 37 -0.90 11.69 -4.14
CA MET A 37 -1.67 10.79 -3.28
C MET A 37 -2.72 11.60 -2.49
N SER A 38 -3.78 10.95 -2.04
CA SER A 38 -4.65 11.51 -1.00
C SER A 38 -3.95 11.47 0.35
N TYR A 39 -3.83 12.63 0.98
CA TYR A 39 -3.23 12.78 2.30
C TYR A 39 -4.09 13.73 3.15
N PRO A 40 -5.18 13.22 3.77
CA PRO A 40 -6.19 14.06 4.41
C PRO A 40 -5.66 15.11 5.37
N PHE A 41 -4.60 14.78 6.12
CA PHE A 41 -3.99 15.72 7.07
C PHE A 41 -3.22 16.88 6.38
N ARG A 42 -2.76 16.68 5.14
CA ARG A 42 -1.95 17.67 4.39
C ARG A 42 -2.65 18.20 3.16
N ASP A 43 -3.71 17.55 2.72
CA ASP A 43 -4.55 18.03 1.63
C ASP A 43 -5.37 19.27 2.07
N PRO A 44 -5.85 20.09 1.13
CA PRO A 44 -6.78 21.17 1.45
C PRO A 44 -7.98 20.69 2.26
N GLU A 45 -8.41 21.48 3.23
CA GLU A 45 -9.58 21.15 4.08
C GLU A 45 -10.81 20.84 3.22
N GLY A 46 -11.48 19.74 3.52
CA GLY A 46 -12.68 19.31 2.81
C GLY A 46 -12.45 18.62 1.47
N LEU A 47 -11.20 18.37 1.06
CA LEU A 47 -10.93 17.61 -0.16
C LEU A 47 -11.40 16.17 -0.02
N THR A 48 -12.36 15.74 -0.85
CA THR A 48 -12.86 14.36 -0.84
C THR A 48 -11.89 13.39 -1.52
N GLY A 49 -12.07 12.08 -1.26
CA GLY A 49 -11.27 11.05 -1.93
C GLY A 49 -11.41 11.08 -3.45
N GLU A 50 -12.63 11.27 -3.96
CA GLU A 50 -12.90 11.41 -5.39
C GLU A 50 -12.20 12.63 -5.99
N GLN A 51 -12.17 13.75 -5.29
CA GLN A 51 -11.47 14.95 -5.75
C GLN A 51 -9.94 14.76 -5.74
N ALA A 52 -9.42 14.10 -4.72
CA ALA A 52 -8.00 13.73 -4.66
C ALA A 52 -7.62 12.77 -5.79
N ALA A 53 -8.48 11.79 -6.10
CA ALA A 53 -8.31 10.89 -7.24
C ALA A 53 -8.36 11.64 -8.58
N ALA A 54 -9.33 12.54 -8.76
CA ALA A 54 -9.41 13.37 -9.96
C ALA A 54 -8.16 14.24 -10.17
N ARG A 55 -7.57 14.75 -9.08
CA ARG A 55 -6.27 15.46 -9.10
C ARG A 55 -5.14 14.55 -9.62
N ALA A 56 -5.04 13.33 -9.11
CA ALA A 56 -4.05 12.35 -9.53
C ALA A 56 -4.23 11.93 -11.00
N ILE A 57 -5.47 11.65 -11.41
CA ILE A 57 -5.84 11.30 -12.79
C ILE A 57 -5.45 12.43 -13.74
N THR A 58 -5.88 13.66 -13.44
CA THR A 58 -5.55 14.84 -14.28
C THR A 58 -4.03 15.02 -14.42
N TYR A 59 -3.28 14.78 -13.35
CA TYR A 59 -1.83 14.85 -13.38
C TYR A 59 -1.24 13.80 -14.35
N LEU A 60 -1.69 12.54 -14.22
CA LEU A 60 -1.22 11.42 -15.05
C LEU A 60 -1.57 11.62 -16.53
N GLU A 61 -2.79 12.04 -16.83
CA GLU A 61 -3.24 12.30 -18.18
C GLU A 61 -2.43 13.42 -18.87
N LYS A 62 -2.16 14.51 -18.15
CA LYS A 62 -1.38 15.63 -18.68
C LYS A 62 0.10 15.33 -18.83
N ARG A 63 0.66 14.50 -17.94
CA ARG A 63 2.10 14.24 -17.93
C ARG A 63 2.50 13.04 -18.79
N VAL A 64 1.67 12.02 -18.84
CA VAL A 64 1.99 10.75 -19.49
C VAL A 64 0.97 10.41 -20.59
N GLY A 65 -0.31 10.58 -20.31
CA GLY A 65 -1.42 10.09 -21.11
C GLY A 65 -1.83 8.67 -20.73
N ALA A 66 -3.14 8.44 -20.54
CA ALA A 66 -3.66 7.15 -20.08
C ALA A 66 -3.20 5.97 -20.97
N THR A 67 -3.16 6.16 -22.27
CA THR A 67 -2.74 5.12 -23.26
C THR A 67 -1.26 4.73 -23.19
N GLN A 68 -0.44 5.45 -22.43
CA GLN A 68 0.98 5.16 -22.24
C GLN A 68 1.25 4.50 -20.86
N LEU A 69 0.23 4.33 -20.05
CA LEU A 69 0.32 3.71 -18.73
C LEU A 69 0.00 2.22 -18.82
N ALA A 70 0.94 1.37 -18.41
CA ALA A 70 0.73 -0.07 -18.32
C ALA A 70 0.08 -0.46 -16.98
N ALA A 71 0.50 0.17 -15.89
CA ALA A 71 0.02 -0.15 -14.55
C ALA A 71 0.08 1.06 -13.62
N LEU A 72 -0.76 1.04 -12.58
CA LEU A 72 -0.74 1.94 -11.44
C LEU A 72 -0.49 1.12 -10.17
N PHE A 73 0.61 1.43 -9.46
CA PHE A 73 0.95 0.80 -8.18
C PHE A 73 0.57 1.72 -7.03
N ILE A 74 -0.06 1.14 -6.00
CA ILE A 74 -0.47 1.90 -4.81
C ILE A 74 -0.42 1.02 -3.56
N GLU A 75 0.07 1.59 -2.47
CA GLU A 75 -0.18 1.03 -1.14
C GLU A 75 -1.57 1.51 -0.69
N PRO A 76 -2.54 0.64 -0.39
CA PRO A 76 -3.86 1.06 0.09
C PRO A 76 -3.79 1.91 1.37
N ILE A 77 -2.81 1.62 2.22
CA ILE A 77 -2.36 2.47 3.33
C ILE A 77 -0.85 2.58 3.21
N GLN A 78 -0.32 3.79 3.04
CA GLN A 78 1.11 3.99 2.81
C GLN A 78 1.92 3.79 4.09
N GLY A 79 2.76 2.73 4.09
CA GLY A 79 3.52 2.29 5.26
C GLY A 79 4.64 3.24 5.65
N GLU A 80 5.68 3.31 4.83
CA GLU A 80 6.92 4.07 5.12
C GLU A 80 6.72 5.59 5.11
N ALA A 81 5.61 6.07 4.57
CA ALA A 81 5.22 7.47 4.61
C ALA A 81 4.63 7.90 5.96
N GLY A 82 4.27 6.94 6.83
CA GLY A 82 3.70 7.21 8.15
C GLY A 82 2.24 6.78 8.29
N PHE A 83 1.90 5.63 7.74
CA PHE A 83 0.57 5.00 7.78
C PHE A 83 -0.54 5.95 7.28
N ILE A 84 -0.29 6.54 6.11
CA ILE A 84 -1.24 7.47 5.49
C ILE A 84 -2.43 6.66 4.95
N VAL A 85 -3.60 6.93 5.50
CA VAL A 85 -4.88 6.39 5.05
C VAL A 85 -5.50 7.39 4.09
N PRO A 86 -5.77 7.03 2.83
CA PRO A 86 -6.40 7.93 1.88
C PRO A 86 -7.84 8.25 2.29
N ALA A 87 -8.35 9.39 1.83
CA ALA A 87 -9.75 9.73 2.03
C ALA A 87 -10.66 8.72 1.31
N PRO A 88 -11.82 8.34 1.91
CA PRO A 88 -12.78 7.42 1.28
C PRO A 88 -13.16 7.87 -0.13
N GLY A 89 -13.24 6.93 -1.07
CA GLY A 89 -13.50 7.19 -2.48
C GLY A 89 -12.25 7.33 -3.36
N PHE A 90 -11.07 7.51 -2.76
CA PHE A 90 -9.83 7.69 -3.51
C PHE A 90 -9.41 6.44 -4.29
N LEU A 91 -9.32 5.30 -3.63
CA LEU A 91 -8.87 4.04 -4.25
C LEU A 91 -9.89 3.55 -5.28
N ARG A 92 -11.18 3.57 -4.94
CA ARG A 92 -12.26 3.17 -5.83
C ARG A 92 -12.28 3.99 -7.13
N THR A 93 -12.13 5.32 -7.02
CA THR A 93 -12.13 6.21 -8.19
C THR A 93 -10.93 5.97 -9.09
N LEU A 94 -9.72 5.77 -8.50
CA LEU A 94 -8.54 5.40 -9.27
C LEU A 94 -8.69 4.03 -9.93
N GLY A 95 -9.21 3.03 -9.22
CA GLY A 95 -9.44 1.68 -9.75
C GLY A 95 -10.42 1.69 -10.93
N ALA A 96 -11.53 2.43 -10.82
CA ALA A 96 -12.48 2.59 -11.91
C ALA A 96 -11.84 3.23 -13.16
N TRP A 97 -11.09 4.31 -12.98
CA TRP A 97 -10.35 4.94 -14.07
C TRP A 97 -9.32 4.00 -14.72
N CYS A 98 -8.59 3.22 -13.92
CA CYS A 98 -7.65 2.22 -14.43
C CYS A 98 -8.38 1.19 -15.30
N THR A 99 -9.50 0.64 -14.82
CA THR A 99 -10.32 -0.33 -15.56
C THR A 99 -10.82 0.24 -16.88
N GLU A 100 -11.35 1.46 -16.87
CA GLU A 100 -11.85 2.15 -18.08
C GLU A 100 -10.78 2.38 -19.15
N ASN A 101 -9.52 2.51 -18.73
CA ASN A 101 -8.39 2.79 -19.62
C ASN A 101 -7.48 1.57 -19.87
N GLY A 102 -7.84 0.38 -19.39
CA GLY A 102 -7.03 -0.83 -19.55
C GLY A 102 -5.68 -0.79 -18.83
N ILE A 103 -5.59 -0.02 -17.74
CA ILE A 103 -4.40 0.11 -16.90
C ILE A 103 -4.51 -0.93 -15.77
N VAL A 104 -3.48 -1.73 -15.57
CA VAL A 104 -3.44 -2.73 -14.49
C VAL A 104 -3.32 -2.03 -13.13
N MET A 105 -4.30 -2.23 -12.25
CA MET A 105 -4.29 -1.69 -10.89
C MET A 105 -3.62 -2.68 -9.92
N VAL A 106 -2.49 -2.28 -9.33
CA VAL A 106 -1.70 -3.10 -8.42
C VAL A 106 -1.78 -2.54 -7.00
N ALA A 107 -2.36 -3.29 -6.07
CA ALA A 107 -2.32 -2.97 -4.66
C ALA A 107 -1.08 -3.59 -4.00
N ASP A 108 -0.21 -2.76 -3.47
CA ASP A 108 0.93 -3.20 -2.67
C ASP A 108 0.49 -3.38 -1.21
N GLU A 109 0.15 -4.62 -0.87
CA GLU A 109 -0.29 -5.02 0.46
C GLU A 109 0.84 -5.65 1.30
N VAL A 110 2.09 -5.44 0.88
CA VAL A 110 3.27 -5.99 1.56
C VAL A 110 3.30 -5.57 3.04
N GLN A 111 2.87 -4.36 3.37
CA GLN A 111 2.85 -3.88 4.75
C GLN A 111 1.44 -3.84 5.36
N SER A 112 0.42 -3.55 4.59
CA SER A 112 -0.96 -3.35 5.04
C SER A 112 -1.80 -4.62 5.05
N GLY A 113 -1.41 -5.64 4.29
CA GLY A 113 -2.10 -6.91 4.20
C GLY A 113 -1.84 -7.87 5.36
N MET A 114 -2.28 -9.10 5.20
CA MET A 114 -2.07 -10.20 6.14
C MET A 114 -2.59 -9.87 7.55
N ALA A 115 -3.86 -9.53 7.65
CA ALA A 115 -4.60 -9.21 8.87
C ALA A 115 -4.16 -7.92 9.59
N ARG A 116 -3.12 -7.21 9.12
CA ARG A 116 -2.54 -6.04 9.81
C ARG A 116 -3.57 -4.96 10.15
N THR A 117 -4.54 -4.76 9.28
CA THR A 117 -5.57 -3.71 9.42
C THR A 117 -6.91 -4.21 9.98
N GLY A 118 -7.01 -5.49 10.36
CA GLY A 118 -8.27 -6.11 10.81
C GLY A 118 -9.11 -6.71 9.67
N LYS A 119 -8.58 -6.68 8.45
CA LYS A 119 -9.06 -7.44 7.29
C LYS A 119 -7.88 -8.19 6.67
N TRP A 120 -8.13 -9.16 5.79
CA TRP A 120 -7.06 -9.86 5.08
C TRP A 120 -6.16 -8.90 4.30
N PHE A 121 -6.80 -7.93 3.62
CA PHE A 121 -6.15 -6.88 2.84
C PHE A 121 -6.74 -5.51 3.17
N ALA A 122 -5.90 -4.48 3.22
CA ALA A 122 -6.36 -3.12 3.50
C ALA A 122 -7.25 -2.56 2.37
N SER A 123 -7.07 -3.01 1.14
CA SER A 123 -7.94 -2.70 0.01
C SER A 123 -9.42 -3.02 0.27
N GLN A 124 -9.70 -4.01 1.11
CA GLN A 124 -11.08 -4.39 1.48
C GLN A 124 -11.80 -3.36 2.38
N TRP A 125 -11.10 -2.35 2.89
CA TRP A 125 -11.73 -1.27 3.66
C TRP A 125 -12.47 -0.27 2.78
N GLU A 126 -12.15 -0.20 1.48
CA GLU A 126 -12.88 0.64 0.54
C GLU A 126 -13.80 -0.20 -0.35
N GLU A 127 -15.10 -0.07 -0.12
CA GLU A 127 -16.12 -0.78 -0.91
C GLU A 127 -16.05 -0.35 -2.38
N GLY A 128 -16.08 -1.33 -3.28
CA GLY A 128 -15.99 -1.12 -4.74
C GLY A 128 -14.55 -0.90 -5.24
N PHE A 129 -13.53 -1.11 -4.41
CA PHE A 129 -12.14 -1.15 -4.85
C PHE A 129 -11.67 -2.59 -4.97
N GLU A 130 -11.42 -3.04 -6.21
CA GLU A 130 -10.90 -4.37 -6.53
C GLU A 130 -9.65 -4.21 -7.39
N PRO A 131 -8.43 -4.40 -6.84
CA PRO A 131 -7.21 -4.35 -7.62
C PRO A 131 -7.08 -5.57 -8.53
N ASP A 132 -6.45 -5.42 -9.70
CA ASP A 132 -6.16 -6.52 -10.61
C ASP A 132 -5.08 -7.45 -10.06
N LEU A 133 -4.08 -6.89 -9.37
CA LEU A 133 -2.98 -7.62 -8.73
C LEU A 133 -2.78 -7.12 -7.29
N VAL A 134 -2.38 -8.04 -6.42
CA VAL A 134 -2.01 -7.76 -5.03
C VAL A 134 -0.62 -8.33 -4.76
N THR A 135 0.29 -7.50 -4.25
CA THR A 135 1.59 -7.98 -3.78
C THR A 135 1.56 -8.25 -2.29
N VAL A 136 2.15 -9.36 -1.86
CA VAL A 136 2.17 -9.82 -0.47
C VAL A 136 3.57 -10.24 -0.04
N ALA A 137 3.93 -9.94 1.20
CA ALA A 137 5.19 -10.37 1.82
C ALA A 137 5.09 -10.23 3.36
N LYS A 138 6.21 -9.93 4.01
CA LYS A 138 6.31 -9.66 5.47
C LYS A 138 5.59 -10.70 6.32
N GLY A 139 4.34 -10.46 6.70
CA GLY A 139 3.55 -11.33 7.56
C GLY A 139 3.17 -12.69 6.97
N ILE A 140 3.26 -12.87 5.64
CA ILE A 140 2.75 -14.05 4.93
C ILE A 140 3.35 -15.39 5.41
N ALA A 141 4.60 -15.38 5.86
CA ALA A 141 5.33 -16.60 6.26
C ALA A 141 5.89 -16.53 7.69
N GLY A 142 5.30 -15.72 8.58
CA GLY A 142 5.65 -15.69 10.01
C GLY A 142 7.11 -15.38 10.32
N GLY A 143 7.80 -14.65 9.44
CA GLY A 143 9.22 -14.27 9.59
C GLY A 143 10.17 -14.99 8.62
N MET A 144 9.71 -16.01 7.88
CA MET A 144 10.50 -16.60 6.81
C MET A 144 10.45 -15.69 5.56
N PRO A 145 11.57 -15.58 4.79
CA PRO A 145 11.60 -14.79 3.56
C PRO A 145 10.67 -15.39 2.50
N LEU A 146 9.55 -14.74 2.26
CA LEU A 146 8.59 -15.09 1.22
C LEU A 146 7.88 -13.83 0.73
N SER A 147 7.64 -13.80 -0.57
CA SER A 147 6.75 -12.83 -1.21
C SER A 147 5.95 -13.52 -2.32
N GLY A 148 4.83 -12.94 -2.67
CA GLY A 148 3.99 -13.44 -3.74
C GLY A 148 3.23 -12.32 -4.42
N VAL A 149 2.68 -12.65 -5.58
CA VAL A 149 1.70 -11.84 -6.30
C VAL A 149 0.48 -12.70 -6.52
N VAL A 150 -0.68 -12.17 -6.22
CA VAL A 150 -1.98 -12.79 -6.46
C VAL A 150 -2.79 -11.85 -7.34
N GLY A 151 -3.53 -12.38 -8.30
CA GLY A 151 -4.34 -11.52 -9.15
C GLY A 151 -5.16 -12.27 -10.18
N ARG A 152 -5.72 -11.51 -11.11
CA ARG A 152 -6.59 -12.02 -12.16
C ARG A 152 -5.84 -13.00 -13.06
N ALA A 153 -6.47 -14.15 -13.34
CA ALA A 153 -5.84 -15.23 -14.08
C ALA A 153 -5.32 -14.78 -15.46
N GLU A 154 -6.09 -13.97 -16.18
CA GLU A 154 -5.71 -13.49 -17.50
C GLU A 154 -4.43 -12.62 -17.50
N ILE A 155 -4.10 -11.96 -16.37
CA ILE A 155 -2.86 -11.20 -16.20
C ILE A 155 -1.74 -12.13 -15.75
N MET A 156 -2.02 -12.99 -14.77
CA MET A 156 -1.03 -13.90 -14.21
C MET A 156 -0.54 -14.94 -15.23
N ASP A 157 -1.44 -15.43 -16.07
CA ASP A 157 -1.16 -16.45 -17.08
C ASP A 157 -0.57 -15.86 -18.39
N ALA A 158 -0.48 -14.54 -18.51
CA ALA A 158 0.12 -13.88 -19.68
C ALA A 158 1.64 -14.11 -19.77
N ALA A 159 2.31 -14.44 -18.68
CA ALA A 159 3.73 -14.75 -18.69
C ALA A 159 3.98 -16.12 -19.35
N HIS A 160 4.88 -16.18 -20.34
CA HIS A 160 5.27 -17.44 -20.96
C HIS A 160 5.99 -18.35 -19.95
N ALA A 161 5.99 -19.66 -20.20
CA ALA A 161 6.69 -20.63 -19.37
C ALA A 161 8.17 -20.26 -19.18
N GLY A 162 8.62 -20.16 -17.92
CA GLY A 162 9.96 -19.71 -17.55
C GLY A 162 10.20 -18.20 -17.62
N GLY A 163 9.18 -17.40 -17.95
CA GLY A 163 9.28 -15.93 -18.01
C GLY A 163 9.36 -15.25 -16.63
N LEU A 164 8.85 -15.91 -15.61
CA LEU A 164 8.91 -15.47 -14.21
C LEU A 164 9.60 -16.52 -13.36
N GLY A 165 10.42 -16.10 -12.40
CA GLY A 165 11.06 -17.03 -11.48
C GLY A 165 12.26 -16.43 -10.76
N GLY A 166 12.80 -17.23 -9.86
CA GLY A 166 14.02 -16.96 -9.11
C GLY A 166 14.49 -18.22 -8.40
N THR A 167 15.79 -18.36 -8.18
CA THR A 167 16.41 -19.56 -7.61
C THR A 167 15.77 -19.98 -6.27
N PHE A 168 15.38 -19.02 -5.45
CA PHE A 168 14.77 -19.27 -4.12
C PHE A 168 13.24 -19.21 -4.15
N GLY A 169 12.62 -18.98 -5.32
CA GLY A 169 11.17 -19.02 -5.50
C GLY A 169 10.61 -20.40 -5.16
N GLY A 170 9.56 -20.44 -4.36
CA GLY A 170 8.94 -21.70 -3.94
C GLY A 170 9.76 -22.48 -2.90
N SER A 171 10.61 -21.82 -2.10
CA SER A 171 11.35 -22.48 -1.00
C SER A 171 10.40 -23.28 -0.09
N PRO A 172 10.56 -24.62 0.02
CA PRO A 172 9.63 -25.47 0.77
C PRO A 172 9.46 -25.05 2.23
N THR A 173 10.53 -24.59 2.86
CA THR A 173 10.50 -24.12 4.26
C THR A 173 9.63 -22.87 4.42
N ALA A 174 9.80 -21.88 3.54
CA ALA A 174 9.03 -20.65 3.59
C ALA A 174 7.55 -20.91 3.22
N LEU A 175 7.29 -21.80 2.25
CA LEU A 175 5.93 -22.18 1.88
C LEU A 175 5.22 -22.95 3.01
N ALA A 176 5.90 -23.88 3.69
CA ALA A 176 5.32 -24.58 4.84
C ALA A 176 4.97 -23.59 5.97
N ALA A 177 5.85 -22.60 6.22
CA ALA A 177 5.56 -21.53 7.19
C ALA A 177 4.35 -20.69 6.77
N ALA A 178 4.23 -20.36 5.48
CA ALA A 178 3.08 -19.60 4.97
C ALA A 178 1.77 -20.38 5.11
N VAL A 179 1.76 -21.67 4.80
CA VAL A 179 0.58 -22.53 5.01
C VAL A 179 0.15 -22.50 6.48
N ALA A 180 1.10 -22.68 7.41
CA ALA A 180 0.80 -22.62 8.84
C ALA A 180 0.25 -21.24 9.28
N VAL A 181 0.74 -20.14 8.70
CA VAL A 181 0.20 -18.79 8.94
C VAL A 181 -1.24 -18.68 8.44
N MET A 182 -1.53 -19.19 7.23
CA MET A 182 -2.91 -19.19 6.69
C MET A 182 -3.86 -19.99 7.58
N GLU A 183 -3.47 -21.18 8.01
CA GLU A 183 -4.25 -22.01 8.93
C GLU A 183 -4.54 -21.29 10.26
N GLN A 184 -3.55 -20.55 10.80
CA GLN A 184 -3.74 -19.72 11.99
C GLN A 184 -4.75 -18.60 11.75
N PHE A 185 -4.72 -17.95 10.59
CA PHE A 185 -5.68 -16.90 10.27
C PHE A 185 -7.10 -17.41 10.05
N GLU A 186 -7.25 -18.61 9.48
CA GLU A 186 -8.55 -19.25 9.29
C GLU A 186 -9.17 -19.73 10.61
N THR A 187 -8.35 -20.22 11.54
CA THR A 187 -8.82 -20.84 12.79
C THR A 187 -8.79 -19.93 14.01
N GLY A 188 -8.06 -18.82 13.93
CA GLY A 188 -7.87 -17.87 15.03
C GLY A 188 -8.57 -16.54 14.78
N ASN A 189 -8.72 -15.74 15.82
CA ASN A 189 -9.37 -14.42 15.78
C ASN A 189 -8.36 -13.31 15.49
N TRP A 190 -7.48 -13.51 14.51
CA TRP A 190 -6.38 -12.57 14.25
C TRP A 190 -6.85 -11.24 13.66
N LEU A 191 -7.96 -11.22 12.91
CA LEU A 191 -8.56 -10.01 12.35
C LEU A 191 -9.14 -9.15 13.47
N GLU A 192 -9.92 -9.75 14.35
CA GLU A 192 -10.47 -9.09 15.54
C GLU A 192 -9.34 -8.63 16.46
N ARG A 193 -8.32 -9.46 16.66
CA ARG A 193 -7.18 -9.11 17.50
C ARG A 193 -6.41 -7.89 16.96
N ALA A 194 -6.24 -7.77 15.65
CA ALA A 194 -5.63 -6.61 15.04
C ALA A 194 -6.48 -5.34 15.28
N THR A 195 -7.80 -5.47 15.24
CA THR A 195 -8.73 -4.38 15.54
C THR A 195 -8.65 -3.94 17.00
N GLU A 196 -8.64 -4.89 17.95
CA GLU A 196 -8.49 -4.61 19.39
C GLU A 196 -7.16 -3.90 19.72
N ILE A 197 -6.06 -4.40 19.14
CA ILE A 197 -4.73 -3.78 19.27
C ILE A 197 -4.76 -2.35 18.73
N GLY A 198 -5.39 -2.15 17.57
CA GLY A 198 -5.52 -0.85 16.94
C GLY A 198 -6.29 0.13 17.81
N GLN A 199 -7.40 -0.29 18.39
CA GLN A 199 -8.20 0.52 19.33
C GLN A 199 -7.38 0.95 20.55
N LEU A 200 -6.61 0.01 21.14
CA LEU A 200 -5.75 0.31 22.29
C LEU A 200 -4.64 1.30 21.92
N ILE A 201 -3.95 1.09 20.80
CA ILE A 201 -2.90 2.00 20.34
C ILE A 201 -3.49 3.38 20.05
N SER A 202 -4.58 3.46 19.29
CA SER A 202 -5.26 4.71 18.97
C SER A 202 -5.66 5.49 20.22
N LEU A 203 -6.22 4.80 21.24
CA LEU A 203 -6.55 5.41 22.52
C LEU A 203 -5.32 6.07 23.15
N ARG A 204 -4.20 5.34 23.25
CA ARG A 204 -2.96 5.84 23.85
C ARG A 204 -2.33 6.98 23.06
N LEU A 205 -2.34 6.90 21.74
CA LEU A 205 -1.83 7.98 20.90
C LEU A 205 -2.69 9.25 21.03
N ASN A 206 -4.01 9.13 21.13
CA ASN A 206 -4.88 10.28 21.37
C ASN A 206 -4.70 10.88 22.77
N GLU A 207 -4.46 10.07 23.82
CA GLU A 207 -4.05 10.56 25.13
C GLU A 207 -2.71 11.35 25.07
N MET A 208 -1.76 10.87 24.26
CA MET A 208 -0.49 11.58 24.01
C MET A 208 -0.74 12.90 23.29
N LYS A 209 -1.59 12.90 22.25
CA LYS A 209 -1.93 14.11 21.49
C LYS A 209 -2.44 15.23 22.39
N THR A 210 -3.24 14.92 23.41
CA THR A 210 -3.74 15.94 24.36
C THR A 210 -2.65 16.52 25.26
N LYS A 211 -1.54 15.80 25.45
CA LYS A 211 -0.46 16.19 26.39
C LYS A 211 0.71 16.87 25.69
N PHE A 212 0.93 16.55 24.43
CA PHE A 212 2.13 16.97 23.68
C PHE A 212 1.75 17.79 22.44
N PRO A 213 2.03 19.11 22.42
CA PRO A 213 1.64 19.99 21.32
C PRO A 213 2.27 19.64 19.95
N ARG A 214 3.33 18.82 19.95
CA ARG A 214 3.96 18.32 18.72
C ARG A 214 3.29 17.09 18.13
N SER A 215 2.22 16.59 18.74
CA SER A 215 1.42 15.50 18.19
C SER A 215 0.31 16.07 17.31
N GLY A 216 0.51 16.04 15.99
CA GLY A 216 -0.42 16.61 15.02
C GLY A 216 -1.64 15.74 14.79
N GLU A 217 -1.50 14.66 14.05
CA GLU A 217 -2.57 13.73 13.71
C GLU A 217 -2.31 12.35 14.31
N VAL A 218 -3.35 11.71 14.80
CA VAL A 218 -3.38 10.25 15.07
C VAL A 218 -4.22 9.62 13.99
N ARG A 219 -3.65 8.64 13.28
CA ARG A 219 -4.31 7.96 12.15
C ARG A 219 -3.94 6.50 12.08
N GLY A 220 -4.72 5.74 11.32
CA GLY A 220 -4.45 4.33 11.04
C GLY A 220 -5.70 3.48 11.04
N VAL A 221 -5.52 2.21 10.66
CA VAL A 221 -6.59 1.20 10.62
C VAL A 221 -6.08 -0.10 11.25
N GLY A 222 -6.88 -0.73 12.09
CA GLY A 222 -6.48 -1.92 12.84
C GLY A 222 -5.19 -1.67 13.61
N ALA A 223 -4.26 -2.62 13.61
CA ALA A 223 -2.98 -2.51 14.31
C ALA A 223 -1.95 -1.62 13.58
N MET A 224 -2.31 -1.02 12.45
CA MET A 224 -1.47 -0.08 11.70
C MET A 224 -1.80 1.35 12.11
N GLN A 225 -1.20 1.85 13.19
CA GLN A 225 -1.49 3.14 13.82
C GLN A 225 -0.25 4.02 13.88
N ALA A 226 -0.41 5.32 13.67
CA ALA A 226 0.66 6.30 13.75
C ALA A 226 0.21 7.61 14.40
N VAL A 227 1.18 8.36 14.92
CA VAL A 227 1.05 9.78 15.25
C VAL A 227 2.02 10.57 14.41
N GLU A 228 1.56 11.60 13.74
CA GLU A 228 2.42 12.52 13.02
C GLU A 228 2.94 13.60 13.95
N CYS A 229 4.28 13.74 13.99
CA CYS A 229 4.92 14.79 14.75
C CYS A 229 5.01 16.08 13.88
N VAL A 230 4.57 17.17 14.44
CA VAL A 230 4.54 18.50 13.78
C VAL A 230 5.27 19.55 14.59
N GLU A 231 5.67 20.64 13.97
CA GLU A 231 6.04 21.84 14.70
C GLU A 231 4.77 22.48 15.30
N PRO A 232 4.82 22.99 16.54
CA PRO A 232 3.65 23.60 17.16
C PRO A 232 3.08 24.75 16.32
N GLY A 233 1.77 24.66 16.00
CA GLY A 233 1.07 25.65 15.18
C GLY A 233 1.11 25.42 13.66
N THR A 234 1.60 24.26 13.20
CA THR A 234 1.58 23.87 11.79
C THR A 234 0.64 22.68 11.53
#